data_1f70ae5cd59a5c7ed4a55f8013805454
#
_entry.id   1f70ae5cd59a5c7ed4a55f8013805454
#
_cell.length_a   1.000
_cell.length_b   1.000
_cell.length_c   1.000
_cell.angle_alpha   90.00
_cell.angle_beta   90.00
_cell.angle_gamma   90.00
#
_symmetry.space_group_name_H-M   'P 1'
#
loop_
_entity.id
_entity.type
_entity.pdbx_description
1 polymer ?
#
loop_
_entity_poly.entity_id
_entity_poly.type
_entity_poly.pdbx_seq_one_letter_code
_entity_poly.pdbx_strand_id
1 'polypeptide(L)'
;GNEGYKKAQSFMKTMMPSSVKKVKKYRGRTPLFIEENIEQKLNQIFDSEIKLKSGGYLVINPTEALVSIDINSGSSIKGKNVESTALDTNIEAAEEIARQIKIRDLSGLIIIDFIDMLSYGNRRLVERKLKEKCRSDRARIQIGRISNFGLLEMSRQRLRESAVKWKVTLTDESFAQKLLKIVELKAVINKAKFVEV
;
A
#
# COMPACT_ATOMS: atom_id res chain seq x y z
N GLY A 1 -24.48 -1.36 13.52
CA GLY A 1 -25.61 -1.73 14.39
C GLY A 1 -25.97 -0.62 15.37
N ASN A 2 -27.02 -0.81 16.16
CA ASN A 2 -27.51 0.19 17.13
C ASN A 2 -26.45 0.59 18.16
N GLU A 3 -25.70 -0.37 18.62
CA GLU A 3 -24.68 -0.18 19.64
C GLU A 3 -23.51 0.68 19.13
N GLY A 4 -23.01 0.37 17.95
CA GLY A 4 -21.96 1.17 17.31
C GLY A 4 -22.40 2.60 17.04
N TYR A 5 -23.65 2.82 16.62
CA TYR A 5 -24.22 4.15 16.45
C TYR A 5 -24.24 4.93 17.76
N LYS A 6 -24.71 4.32 18.87
CA LYS A 6 -24.75 4.95 20.19
C LYS A 6 -23.35 5.31 20.68
N LYS A 7 -22.37 4.40 20.56
CA LYS A 7 -20.96 4.64 20.92
C LYS A 7 -20.36 5.78 20.10
N ALA A 8 -20.55 5.77 18.76
CA ALA A 8 -20.07 6.84 17.90
C ALA A 8 -20.71 8.19 18.24
N GLN A 9 -22.02 8.22 18.51
CA GLN A 9 -22.73 9.45 18.88
C GLN A 9 -22.24 10.00 20.22
N SER A 10 -22.04 9.14 21.23
CA SER A 10 -21.51 9.53 22.54
C SER A 10 -20.10 10.10 22.41
N PHE A 11 -19.23 9.42 21.65
CA PHE A 11 -17.87 9.89 21.37
C PHE A 11 -17.87 11.28 20.69
N MET A 12 -18.70 11.45 19.67
CA MET A 12 -18.81 12.72 18.94
C MET A 12 -19.34 13.85 19.84
N LYS A 13 -20.24 13.56 20.78
CA LYS A 13 -20.71 14.57 21.76
C LYS A 13 -19.58 15.12 22.61
N THR A 14 -18.63 14.26 22.97
CA THR A 14 -17.47 14.64 23.80
C THR A 14 -16.42 15.37 22.98
N MET A 15 -16.08 14.86 21.80
CA MET A 15 -14.95 15.35 21.00
C MET A 15 -15.31 16.53 20.08
N MET A 16 -16.48 16.48 19.44
CA MET A 16 -16.94 17.47 18.47
C MET A 16 -18.46 17.70 18.54
N PRO A 17 -18.96 18.42 19.56
CA PRO A 17 -20.40 18.58 19.81
C PRO A 17 -21.19 19.14 18.62
N SER A 18 -20.60 20.08 17.87
CA SER A 18 -21.21 20.68 16.67
C SER A 18 -21.42 19.69 15.52
N SER A 19 -20.68 18.60 15.50
CA SER A 19 -20.71 17.59 14.43
C SER A 19 -21.54 16.34 14.76
N VAL A 20 -22.17 16.27 15.93
CA VAL A 20 -22.99 15.12 16.36
C VAL A 20 -24.09 14.77 15.35
N LYS A 21 -24.71 15.80 14.73
CA LYS A 21 -25.75 15.61 13.70
C LYS A 21 -25.26 14.91 12.43
N LYS A 22 -23.94 14.86 12.19
CA LYS A 22 -23.33 14.16 11.05
C LYS A 22 -23.28 12.65 11.27
N VAL A 23 -23.35 12.17 12.52
CA VAL A 23 -23.41 10.75 12.84
C VAL A 23 -24.80 10.24 12.51
N LYS A 24 -24.90 9.44 11.45
CA LYS A 24 -26.16 8.85 10.98
C LYS A 24 -26.18 7.36 11.29
N LYS A 25 -27.36 6.84 11.67
CA LYS A 25 -27.55 5.41 11.83
C LYS A 25 -27.74 4.76 10.47
N TYR A 26 -26.89 3.79 10.14
CA TYR A 26 -27.06 3.00 8.94
C TYR A 26 -28.24 2.04 9.07
N ARG A 27 -29.11 2.01 8.05
CA ARG A 27 -30.32 1.18 8.01
C ARG A 27 -30.40 0.31 6.74
N GLY A 28 -29.32 0.26 5.94
CA GLY A 28 -29.26 -0.56 4.73
C GLY A 28 -29.33 -2.06 5.04
N ARG A 29 -29.71 -2.84 4.06
CA ARG A 29 -29.71 -4.32 4.11
C ARG A 29 -28.32 -4.90 3.85
N THR A 30 -27.55 -4.25 2.99
CA THR A 30 -26.17 -4.61 2.67
C THR A 30 -25.26 -4.25 3.85
N PRO A 31 -24.25 -5.06 4.21
CA PRO A 31 -23.26 -4.65 5.20
C PRO A 31 -22.59 -3.33 4.82
N LEU A 32 -22.42 -2.43 5.80
CA LEU A 32 -21.94 -1.06 5.57
C LEU A 32 -20.59 -1.01 4.83
N PHE A 33 -19.68 -1.92 5.15
CA PHE A 33 -18.35 -1.96 4.50
C PHE A 33 -18.41 -2.36 3.04
N ILE A 34 -19.39 -3.21 2.68
CA ILE A 34 -19.64 -3.58 1.27
C ILE A 34 -20.27 -2.41 0.55
N GLU A 35 -21.29 -1.76 1.13
CA GLU A 35 -21.98 -0.62 0.56
C GLU A 35 -21.03 0.54 0.23
N GLU A 36 -20.11 0.82 1.13
CA GLU A 36 -19.12 1.91 0.99
C GLU A 36 -17.82 1.46 0.30
N ASN A 37 -17.79 0.24 -0.24
CA ASN A 37 -16.60 -0.35 -0.88
C ASN A 37 -15.34 -0.35 0.00
N ILE A 38 -15.53 -0.39 1.34
CA ILE A 38 -14.41 -0.38 2.29
C ILE A 38 -13.70 -1.72 2.30
N GLU A 39 -14.44 -2.82 2.19
CA GLU A 39 -13.90 -4.19 2.15
C GLU A 39 -12.90 -4.36 0.99
N GLN A 40 -13.28 -3.90 -0.21
CA GLN A 40 -12.39 -3.92 -1.37
C GLN A 40 -11.14 -3.05 -1.17
N LYS A 41 -11.29 -1.86 -0.59
CA LYS A 41 -10.16 -0.98 -0.28
C LYS A 41 -9.23 -1.57 0.80
N LEU A 42 -9.77 -2.29 1.77
CA LEU A 42 -8.99 -3.00 2.79
C LEU A 42 -8.17 -4.13 2.16
N ASN A 43 -8.76 -4.92 1.25
CA ASN A 43 -8.03 -5.96 0.54
C ASN A 43 -6.86 -5.38 -0.28
N GLN A 44 -7.07 -4.25 -0.95
CA GLN A 44 -6.01 -3.55 -1.70
C GLN A 44 -4.81 -3.10 -0.85
N ILE A 45 -4.95 -3.00 0.48
CA ILE A 45 -3.82 -2.68 1.37
C ILE A 45 -2.76 -3.81 1.35
N PHE A 46 -3.16 -5.03 1.02
CA PHE A 46 -2.27 -6.18 0.97
C PHE A 46 -1.66 -6.41 -0.43
N ASP A 47 -2.19 -5.74 -1.46
CA ASP A 47 -1.64 -5.84 -2.82
C ASP A 47 -0.27 -5.17 -2.88
N SER A 48 0.72 -5.83 -3.47
CA SER A 48 2.03 -5.24 -3.72
C SER A 48 1.99 -4.17 -4.81
N GLU A 49 1.10 -4.33 -5.80
CA GLU A 49 0.93 -3.42 -6.94
C GLU A 49 -0.23 -2.45 -6.72
N ILE A 50 0.01 -1.17 -6.94
CA ILE A 50 -0.99 -0.10 -6.86
C ILE A 50 -1.02 0.67 -8.17
N LYS A 51 -2.16 0.68 -8.83
CA LYS A 51 -2.35 1.40 -10.09
C LYS A 51 -2.51 2.90 -9.86
N LEU A 52 -1.85 3.70 -10.68
CA LEU A 52 -1.98 5.14 -10.74
C LEU A 52 -3.03 5.54 -11.79
N LYS A 53 -3.64 6.71 -11.64
CA LYS A 53 -4.65 7.22 -12.58
C LYS A 53 -4.08 7.50 -13.96
N SER A 54 -2.81 7.88 -14.03
CA SER A 54 -2.08 8.10 -15.29
C SER A 54 -1.85 6.83 -16.12
N GLY A 55 -2.08 5.65 -15.54
CA GLY A 55 -1.80 4.36 -16.16
C GLY A 55 -0.45 3.75 -15.75
N GLY A 56 0.33 4.45 -14.91
CA GLY A 56 1.48 3.90 -14.21
C GLY A 56 1.07 3.04 -13.01
N TYR A 57 2.04 2.49 -12.31
CA TYR A 57 1.81 1.73 -11.09
C TYR A 57 3.01 1.78 -10.15
N LEU A 58 2.72 1.55 -8.87
CA LEU A 58 3.71 1.40 -7.81
C LEU A 58 3.83 -0.06 -7.44
N VAL A 59 5.05 -0.49 -7.09
CA VAL A 59 5.30 -1.80 -6.48
C VAL A 59 5.89 -1.58 -5.09
N ILE A 60 5.20 -2.00 -4.04
CA ILE A 60 5.63 -1.85 -2.65
C ILE A 60 6.04 -3.21 -2.10
N ASN A 61 7.30 -3.36 -1.78
CA ASN A 61 7.89 -4.58 -1.25
C ASN A 61 8.52 -4.34 0.13
N PRO A 62 7.83 -4.69 1.21
CA PRO A 62 8.44 -4.73 2.52
C PRO A 62 9.45 -5.88 2.59
N THR A 63 10.67 -5.58 3.03
CA THR A 63 11.70 -6.57 3.33
C THR A 63 11.97 -6.60 4.83
N GLU A 64 12.87 -7.45 5.29
CA GLU A 64 13.28 -7.51 6.69
C GLU A 64 13.94 -6.21 7.16
N ALA A 65 14.74 -5.57 6.31
CA ALA A 65 15.55 -4.40 6.65
C ALA A 65 14.91 -3.08 6.30
N LEU A 66 14.15 -3.01 5.19
CA LEU A 66 13.61 -1.77 4.65
C LEU A 66 12.36 -2.04 3.80
N VAL A 67 11.67 -0.98 3.42
CA VAL A 67 10.60 -1.02 2.41
C VAL A 67 11.14 -0.44 1.12
N SER A 68 11.07 -1.19 0.02
CA SER A 68 11.34 -0.67 -1.32
C SER A 68 10.03 -0.32 -2.03
N ILE A 69 10.05 0.80 -2.75
CA ILE A 69 8.93 1.27 -3.57
C ILE A 69 9.48 1.59 -4.95
N ASP A 70 9.02 0.86 -5.96
CA ASP A 70 9.36 1.05 -7.36
C ASP A 70 8.21 1.73 -8.11
N ILE A 71 8.53 2.62 -9.06
CA ILE A 71 7.56 3.39 -9.84
C ILE A 71 7.72 3.04 -11.31
N ASN A 72 6.64 2.55 -11.90
CA ASN A 72 6.57 2.19 -13.30
C ASN A 72 5.61 3.13 -14.06
N SER A 73 6.05 3.67 -15.20
CA SER A 73 5.23 4.56 -16.03
C SER A 73 4.09 3.84 -16.78
N GLY A 74 4.18 2.51 -16.93
CA GLY A 74 3.16 1.72 -17.62
C GLY A 74 2.87 2.22 -19.03
N SER A 75 1.60 2.33 -19.38
CA SER A 75 1.13 2.76 -20.71
C SER A 75 1.00 4.28 -20.87
N SER A 76 1.44 5.08 -19.92
CA SER A 76 1.29 6.55 -19.91
C SER A 76 2.14 7.29 -20.95
N ILE A 77 3.00 6.57 -21.71
CA ILE A 77 3.98 7.14 -22.67
C ILE A 77 3.33 7.66 -23.97
N LYS A 78 2.01 7.68 -24.11
CA LYS A 78 1.35 8.07 -25.36
C LYS A 78 1.51 9.57 -25.67
N GLY A 79 2.45 9.93 -26.54
CA GLY A 79 2.48 11.21 -27.27
C GLY A 79 3.06 12.43 -26.55
N LYS A 80 3.63 12.27 -25.34
CA LYS A 80 4.30 13.35 -24.59
C LYS A 80 5.81 13.19 -24.60
N ASN A 81 6.53 14.28 -24.31
CA ASN A 81 7.96 14.21 -24.04
C ASN A 81 8.21 13.27 -22.82
N VAL A 82 9.22 12.40 -22.96
CA VAL A 82 9.59 11.40 -21.92
C VAL A 82 9.80 12.06 -20.56
N GLU A 83 10.51 13.20 -20.52
CA GLU A 83 10.77 13.95 -19.27
C GLU A 83 9.50 14.48 -18.62
N SER A 84 8.54 15.02 -19.41
CA SER A 84 7.26 15.50 -18.84
C SER A 84 6.39 14.35 -18.34
N THR A 85 6.41 13.21 -19.03
CA THR A 85 5.69 12.02 -18.59
C THR A 85 6.27 11.48 -17.30
N ALA A 86 7.61 11.41 -17.18
CA ALA A 86 8.29 11.00 -15.96
C ALA A 86 7.93 11.92 -14.78
N LEU A 87 7.93 13.23 -14.99
CA LEU A 87 7.56 14.22 -13.98
C LEU A 87 6.11 14.03 -13.51
N ASP A 88 5.16 13.96 -14.45
CA ASP A 88 3.73 13.80 -14.14
C ASP A 88 3.48 12.51 -13.35
N THR A 89 4.07 11.40 -13.79
CA THR A 89 3.96 10.10 -13.12
C THR A 89 4.59 10.13 -11.72
N ASN A 90 5.78 10.71 -11.58
CA ASN A 90 6.47 10.82 -10.30
C ASN A 90 5.73 11.74 -9.30
N ILE A 91 5.08 12.80 -9.75
CA ILE A 91 4.25 13.68 -8.91
C ILE A 91 3.03 12.91 -8.39
N GLU A 92 2.34 12.19 -9.27
CA GLU A 92 1.20 11.35 -8.88
C GLU A 92 1.65 10.22 -7.93
N ALA A 93 2.76 9.57 -8.25
CA ALA A 93 3.38 8.53 -7.41
C ALA A 93 3.70 9.07 -6.01
N ALA A 94 4.31 10.25 -5.90
CA ALA A 94 4.65 10.87 -4.61
C ALA A 94 3.42 11.10 -3.73
N GLU A 95 2.28 11.49 -4.33
CA GLU A 95 1.01 11.65 -3.62
C GLU A 95 0.45 10.30 -3.14
N GLU A 96 0.45 9.30 -4.01
CA GLU A 96 -0.05 7.97 -3.68
C GLU A 96 0.86 7.25 -2.67
N ILE A 97 2.19 7.39 -2.79
CA ILE A 97 3.15 6.84 -1.83
C ILE A 97 2.89 7.39 -0.43
N ALA A 98 2.74 8.71 -0.28
CA ALA A 98 2.43 9.31 1.01
C ALA A 98 1.13 8.74 1.61
N ARG A 99 0.12 8.48 0.79
CA ARG A 99 -1.14 7.84 1.21
C ARG A 99 -0.90 6.39 1.64
N GLN A 100 -0.18 5.60 0.84
CA GLN A 100 0.08 4.19 1.09
C GLN A 100 0.93 3.96 2.35
N ILE A 101 1.98 4.75 2.55
CA ILE A 101 2.81 4.70 3.75
C ILE A 101 1.95 4.87 5.02
N LYS A 102 0.99 5.80 4.99
CA LYS A 102 0.10 6.09 6.12
C LYS A 102 -0.93 4.98 6.33
N ILE A 103 -1.58 4.49 5.26
CA ILE A 103 -2.65 3.47 5.35
C ILE A 103 -2.08 2.12 5.76
N ARG A 104 -0.94 1.73 5.21
CA ARG A 104 -0.26 0.46 5.51
C ARG A 104 0.59 0.52 6.78
N ASP A 105 0.71 1.70 7.41
CA ASP A 105 1.59 1.98 8.56
C ASP A 105 3.03 1.51 8.32
N LEU A 106 3.54 1.74 7.09
CA LEU A 106 4.92 1.41 6.75
C LEU A 106 5.87 2.26 7.60
N SER A 107 6.88 1.65 8.18
CA SER A 107 7.79 2.29 9.12
C SER A 107 9.23 1.80 8.95
N GLY A 108 10.17 2.54 9.51
CA GLY A 108 11.60 2.29 9.34
C GLY A 108 12.14 3.01 8.11
N LEU A 109 13.18 2.43 7.50
CA LEU A 109 13.78 2.95 6.27
C LEU A 109 12.90 2.58 5.06
N ILE A 110 12.63 3.56 4.23
CA ILE A 110 11.86 3.41 2.99
C ILE A 110 12.70 3.99 1.86
N ILE A 111 12.92 3.21 0.82
CA ILE A 111 13.63 3.62 -0.39
C ILE A 111 12.63 3.66 -1.54
N ILE A 112 12.58 4.79 -2.23
CA ILE A 112 11.69 5.01 -3.37
C ILE A 112 12.56 5.18 -4.61
N ASP A 113 12.28 4.38 -5.64
CA ASP A 113 12.91 4.46 -6.95
C ASP A 113 12.00 5.24 -7.88
N PHE A 114 12.34 6.51 -8.11
CA PHE A 114 11.61 7.40 -8.99
C PHE A 114 12.06 7.21 -10.44
N ILE A 115 11.12 7.35 -11.37
CA ILE A 115 11.45 7.36 -12.80
C ILE A 115 12.49 8.46 -13.04
N ASP A 116 13.55 8.13 -13.80
CA ASP A 116 14.64 9.03 -14.07
C ASP A 116 14.19 10.38 -14.64
N MET A 117 14.72 11.45 -14.06
CA MET A 117 14.49 12.83 -14.48
C MET A 117 15.84 13.53 -14.64
N LEU A 118 16.10 14.08 -15.83
CA LEU A 118 17.32 14.82 -16.12
C LEU A 118 17.34 16.15 -15.39
N SER A 119 16.20 16.84 -15.34
CA SER A 119 16.07 18.16 -14.71
C SER A 119 16.13 18.09 -13.20
N TYR A 120 17.11 18.79 -12.62
CA TYR A 120 17.17 19.03 -11.17
C TYR A 120 15.90 19.71 -10.63
N GLY A 121 15.34 20.65 -11.41
CA GLY A 121 14.07 21.31 -11.05
C GLY A 121 12.91 20.34 -10.90
N ASN A 122 12.80 19.37 -11.80
CA ASN A 122 11.76 18.33 -11.76
C ASN A 122 11.92 17.46 -10.50
N ARG A 123 13.13 17.02 -10.19
CA ARG A 123 13.40 16.26 -8.95
C ARG A 123 12.96 17.04 -7.71
N ARG A 124 13.25 18.34 -7.66
CA ARG A 124 12.83 19.21 -6.53
C ARG A 124 11.31 19.38 -6.44
N LEU A 125 10.59 19.38 -7.55
CA LEU A 125 9.11 19.41 -7.55
C LEU A 125 8.54 18.14 -6.93
N VAL A 126 9.05 16.98 -7.33
CA VAL A 126 8.62 15.68 -6.77
C VAL A 126 8.93 15.60 -5.28
N GLU A 127 10.16 15.95 -4.84
CA GLU A 127 10.52 16.00 -3.42
C GLU A 127 9.56 16.89 -2.62
N ARG A 128 9.24 18.07 -3.14
CA ARG A 128 8.33 19.02 -2.50
C ARG A 128 6.93 18.45 -2.38
N LYS A 129 6.44 17.80 -3.44
CA LYS A 129 5.13 17.15 -3.45
C LYS A 129 5.03 16.04 -2.39
N LEU A 130 6.05 15.17 -2.32
CA LEU A 130 6.11 14.12 -1.31
C LEU A 130 6.11 14.70 0.11
N LYS A 131 6.95 15.71 0.37
CA LYS A 131 7.02 16.38 1.68
C LYS A 131 5.69 17.05 2.05
N GLU A 132 5.02 17.69 1.10
CA GLU A 132 3.71 18.32 1.29
C GLU A 132 2.67 17.28 1.73
N LYS A 133 2.58 16.15 1.01
CA LYS A 133 1.57 15.11 1.29
C LYS A 133 1.85 14.34 2.57
N CYS A 134 3.12 14.19 2.95
CA CYS A 134 3.51 13.57 4.22
C CYS A 134 3.21 14.45 5.46
N ARG A 135 2.99 15.77 5.31
CA ARG A 135 2.70 16.68 6.45
C ARG A 135 1.47 16.28 7.26
N SER A 136 0.51 15.61 6.64
CA SER A 136 -0.70 15.17 7.33
C SER A 136 -0.52 13.89 8.15
N ASP A 137 0.66 13.28 8.10
CA ASP A 137 0.98 12.11 8.92
C ASP A 137 1.38 12.55 10.32
N ARG A 138 0.87 11.84 11.33
CA ARG A 138 1.23 12.08 12.74
C ARG A 138 2.57 11.47 13.13
N ALA A 139 3.11 10.56 12.31
CA ALA A 139 4.42 9.99 12.51
C ALA A 139 5.53 11.00 12.16
N ARG A 140 6.63 10.95 12.88
CA ARG A 140 7.83 11.72 12.50
C ARG A 140 8.42 11.12 11.23
N ILE A 141 8.52 11.94 10.18
CA ILE A 141 9.05 11.53 8.88
C ILE A 141 10.27 12.40 8.56
N GLN A 142 11.34 11.77 8.10
CA GLN A 142 12.50 12.43 7.52
C GLN A 142 12.58 12.04 6.05
N ILE A 143 12.70 13.01 5.15
CA ILE A 143 12.72 12.80 3.71
C ILE A 143 14.00 13.40 3.15
N GLY A 144 14.81 12.58 2.50
CA GLY A 144 16.03 12.93 1.82
C GLY A 144 15.80 13.72 0.52
N ARG A 145 16.79 13.69 -0.35
CA ARG A 145 16.74 14.20 -1.71
C ARG A 145 16.77 13.05 -2.68
N ILE A 146 16.23 13.27 -3.88
CA ILE A 146 16.39 12.33 -4.99
C ILE A 146 17.84 12.38 -5.44
N SER A 147 18.52 11.26 -5.39
CA SER A 147 19.91 11.10 -5.82
C SER A 147 20.03 11.18 -7.35
N ASN A 148 21.27 11.16 -7.85
CA ASN A 148 21.52 11.10 -9.29
C ASN A 148 21.09 9.75 -9.91
N PHE A 149 20.83 8.76 -9.08
CA PHE A 149 20.34 7.43 -9.48
C PHE A 149 18.81 7.29 -9.38
N GLY A 150 18.05 8.38 -9.23
CA GLY A 150 16.59 8.34 -9.08
C GLY A 150 16.10 7.96 -7.67
N LEU A 151 16.99 7.51 -6.79
CA LEU A 151 16.62 7.00 -5.47
C LEU A 151 16.37 8.10 -4.44
N LEU A 152 15.28 7.98 -3.69
CA LEU A 152 15.00 8.81 -2.53
C LEU A 152 14.92 7.94 -1.28
N GLU A 153 15.71 8.32 -0.29
CA GLU A 153 15.69 7.70 1.04
C GLU A 153 14.80 8.51 1.97
N MET A 154 13.95 7.81 2.72
CA MET A 154 13.17 8.41 3.78
C MET A 154 13.05 7.47 4.97
N SER A 155 12.77 8.03 6.14
CA SER A 155 12.45 7.25 7.33
C SER A 155 11.14 7.69 7.94
N ARG A 156 10.37 6.73 8.45
CA ARG A 156 9.13 6.99 9.18
C ARG A 156 9.14 6.29 10.52
N GLN A 157 8.83 7.05 11.56
CA GLN A 157 8.75 6.52 12.92
C GLN A 157 7.66 5.45 13.01
N ARG A 158 7.98 4.33 13.67
CA ARG A 158 6.99 3.30 13.99
C ARG A 158 6.06 3.82 15.10
N LEU A 159 4.77 3.85 14.82
CA LEU A 159 3.77 4.33 15.77
C LEU A 159 3.19 3.20 16.61
N ARG A 160 3.15 1.98 16.06
CA ARG A 160 2.60 0.78 16.71
C ARG A 160 3.50 -0.40 16.41
N GLU A 161 3.47 -1.41 17.23
CA GLU A 161 3.95 -2.72 16.81
C GLU A 161 3.16 -3.14 15.57
N SER A 162 3.88 -3.67 14.57
CA SER A 162 3.23 -4.09 13.33
C SER A 162 2.18 -5.15 13.66
N ALA A 163 0.90 -4.81 13.49
CA ALA A 163 -0.19 -5.77 13.60
C ALA A 163 -0.13 -6.83 12.49
N VAL A 164 0.63 -6.55 11.42
CA VAL A 164 0.81 -7.42 10.26
C VAL A 164 2.28 -7.80 10.20
N LYS A 165 2.59 -9.02 10.59
CA LYS A 165 3.87 -9.64 10.27
C LYS A 165 3.74 -10.18 8.85
N TRP A 166 4.48 -9.59 7.91
CA TRP A 166 4.58 -10.12 6.56
C TRP A 166 5.26 -11.47 6.64
N LYS A 167 4.47 -12.54 6.53
CA LYS A 167 4.96 -13.88 6.40
C LYS A 167 4.70 -14.32 4.97
N VAL A 168 5.74 -14.70 4.25
CA VAL A 168 5.57 -15.36 2.97
C VAL A 168 4.94 -16.72 3.26
N THR A 169 3.64 -16.83 2.99
CA THR A 169 2.92 -18.10 3.05
C THR A 169 2.64 -18.55 1.63
N LEU A 170 2.73 -19.86 1.40
CA LEU A 170 2.27 -20.43 0.15
C LEU A 170 0.76 -20.16 0.02
N THR A 171 0.30 -19.82 -1.19
CA THR A 171 -1.15 -19.84 -1.49
C THR A 171 -1.68 -21.25 -1.29
N ASP A 172 -2.99 -21.39 -1.04
CA ASP A 172 -3.61 -22.69 -0.83
C ASP A 172 -3.35 -23.64 -2.01
N GLU A 173 -3.38 -23.11 -3.24
CA GLU A 173 -3.03 -23.88 -4.45
C GLU A 173 -1.57 -24.35 -4.44
N SER A 174 -0.63 -23.47 -4.11
CA SER A 174 0.79 -23.81 -4.02
C SER A 174 1.08 -24.77 -2.87
N PHE A 175 0.35 -24.64 -1.77
CA PHE A 175 0.43 -25.56 -0.65
C PHE A 175 -0.11 -26.94 -1.02
N ALA A 176 -1.27 -27.01 -1.71
CA ALA A 176 -1.84 -28.27 -2.23
C ALA A 176 -0.88 -28.94 -3.23
N GLN A 177 -0.29 -28.19 -4.16
CA GLN A 177 0.71 -28.73 -5.10
C GLN A 177 1.94 -29.27 -4.38
N LYS A 178 2.41 -28.61 -3.33
CA LYS A 178 3.53 -29.08 -2.52
C LYS A 178 3.19 -30.36 -1.80
N LEU A 179 1.99 -30.49 -1.24
CA LEU A 179 1.51 -31.71 -0.60
C LEU A 179 1.42 -32.86 -1.61
N LEU A 180 0.82 -32.63 -2.78
CA LEU A 180 0.73 -33.64 -3.84
C LEU A 180 2.10 -34.15 -4.26
N LYS A 181 3.09 -33.26 -4.44
CA LYS A 181 4.48 -33.68 -4.73
C LYS A 181 5.10 -34.53 -3.63
N ILE A 182 4.83 -34.22 -2.36
CA ILE A 182 5.33 -35.02 -1.23
C ILE A 182 4.68 -36.40 -1.23
N VAL A 183 3.35 -36.48 -1.48
CA VAL A 183 2.61 -37.73 -1.57
C VAL A 183 3.14 -38.57 -2.73
N GLU A 184 3.29 -37.96 -3.92
CA GLU A 184 3.84 -38.61 -5.11
C GLU A 184 5.23 -39.20 -4.84
N LEU A 185 6.13 -38.40 -4.26
CA LEU A 185 7.49 -38.82 -3.90
C LEU A 185 7.47 -40.00 -2.93
N LYS A 186 6.62 -39.95 -1.88
CA LYS A 186 6.47 -41.08 -0.92
C LYS A 186 5.89 -42.31 -1.56
N ALA A 187 4.92 -42.16 -2.46
CA ALA A 187 4.34 -43.27 -3.22
C ALA A 187 5.38 -44.00 -4.09
N VAL A 188 6.23 -43.22 -4.79
CA VAL A 188 7.32 -43.75 -5.60
C VAL A 188 8.36 -44.48 -4.75
N ILE A 189 8.79 -43.89 -3.64
CA ILE A 189 9.76 -44.52 -2.71
C ILE A 189 9.21 -45.83 -2.14
N ASN A 190 7.94 -45.85 -1.74
CA ASN A 190 7.31 -47.02 -1.11
C ASN A 190 6.72 -47.99 -2.14
N LYS A 191 6.87 -47.76 -3.44
CA LYS A 191 6.25 -48.58 -4.52
C LYS A 191 4.76 -48.79 -4.32
N ALA A 192 4.06 -47.80 -3.79
CA ALA A 192 2.65 -47.85 -3.53
C ALA A 192 1.85 -47.85 -4.85
N LYS A 193 0.85 -48.74 -4.97
CA LYS A 193 -0.04 -48.79 -6.13
C LYS A 193 -1.19 -47.79 -6.04
N PHE A 194 -1.57 -47.43 -4.82
CA PHE A 194 -2.66 -46.51 -4.51
C PHE A 194 -2.24 -45.63 -3.33
N VAL A 195 -2.67 -44.37 -3.33
CA VAL A 195 -2.53 -43.42 -2.24
C VAL A 195 -3.90 -42.78 -2.02
N GLU A 196 -4.48 -42.93 -0.84
CA GLU A 196 -5.63 -42.17 -0.40
C GLU A 196 -5.15 -40.84 0.18
N VAL A 197 -5.75 -39.70 -0.26
CA VAL A 197 -5.41 -38.34 0.16
C VAL A 197 -6.57 -37.75 0.96
#